data_48ff85d9aeef5ca36b5c283bd8a94f5a
#
_entry.id   48ff85d9aeef5ca36b5c283bd8a94f5a
#
_cell.length_a   1.000
_cell.length_b   1.000
_cell.length_c   1.000
_cell.angle_alpha   90.00
_cell.angle_beta   90.00
_cell.angle_gamma   90.00
#
_symmetry.space_group_name_H-M   'P 1'
#
loop_
_entity.id
_entity.type
_entity.pdbx_description
1 polymer ?
#
loop_
_entity_poly.entity_id
_entity_poly.type
_entity_poly.pdbx_seq_one_letter_code
_entity_poly.pdbx_strand_id
1 'polypeptide(L)' 'IMQRRIERSKVLLSVTTLSAAEIAYQVGFSNQSHFTAQFRKLVGVTPKQFREQV' A
#
# COMPACT_ATOMS: atom_id res chain seq x y z
N ILE A 1 -12.15 0.04 -7.10
CA ILE A 1 -11.74 1.39 -6.88
C ILE A 1 -10.78 1.47 -5.70
N MET A 2 -11.16 2.03 -4.55
CA MET A 2 -10.20 2.13 -3.44
C MET A 2 -9.76 0.76 -2.95
N GLN A 3 -10.69 -0.16 -2.82
CA GLN A 3 -10.37 -1.52 -2.39
C GLN A 3 -9.44 -2.23 -3.38
N ARG A 4 -9.65 -2.02 -4.67
CA ARG A 4 -8.77 -2.61 -5.69
C ARG A 4 -7.36 -2.04 -5.63
N ARG A 5 -7.26 -0.74 -5.38
CA ARG A 5 -5.95 -0.10 -5.24
C ARG A 5 -5.19 -0.70 -4.06
N ILE A 6 -5.87 -0.91 -2.96
CA ILE A 6 -5.26 -1.51 -1.78
C ILE A 6 -4.87 -2.96 -2.04
N GLU A 7 -5.71 -3.74 -2.70
CA GLU A 7 -5.37 -5.12 -3.04
C GLU A 7 -4.12 -5.19 -3.91
N ARG A 8 -4.02 -4.33 -4.92
CA ARG A 8 -2.86 -4.29 -5.78
C ARG A 8 -1.60 -3.88 -5.00
N SER A 9 -1.75 -2.94 -4.06
CA SER A 9 -0.61 -2.51 -3.26
C SER A 9 -0.08 -3.64 -2.38
N LYS A 10 -0.97 -4.50 -1.89
CA LYS A 10 -0.55 -5.67 -1.09
C LYS A 10 0.33 -6.60 -1.91
N VAL A 11 -0.04 -6.83 -3.16
CA VAL A 11 0.77 -7.66 -4.06
C VAL A 11 2.14 -7.03 -4.27
N LEU A 12 2.18 -5.73 -4.57
CA LEU A 12 3.44 -5.04 -4.80
C LEU A 12 4.33 -5.04 -3.55
N LEU A 13 3.74 -4.90 -2.38
CA LEU A 13 4.50 -4.96 -1.13
C LEU A 13 5.13 -6.34 -0.91
N SER A 14 4.47 -7.38 -1.39
CA SER A 14 4.95 -8.75 -1.20
C SER A 14 6.00 -9.16 -2.23
N VAL A 15 5.83 -8.75 -3.49
CA VAL A 15 6.66 -9.28 -4.58
C VAL A 15 7.72 -8.32 -5.10
N THR A 16 7.73 -7.06 -4.63
CA THR A 16 8.72 -6.09 -5.09
C THR A 16 9.44 -5.46 -3.91
N THR A 17 10.54 -4.73 -4.22
CA THR A 17 11.26 -3.94 -3.23
C THR A 17 10.93 -2.45 -3.36
N LEU A 18 9.89 -2.09 -4.10
CA LEU A 18 9.47 -0.71 -4.26
C LEU A 18 9.13 -0.10 -2.91
N SER A 19 9.45 1.19 -2.75
CA SER A 19 9.09 1.91 -1.53
C SER A 19 7.58 2.11 -1.45
N ALA A 20 7.09 2.38 -0.23
CA ALA A 20 5.67 2.68 -0.06
C ALA A 20 5.24 3.88 -0.90
N ALA A 21 6.11 4.89 -1.01
CA ALA A 21 5.82 6.06 -1.84
C ALA A 21 5.64 5.68 -3.31
N GLU A 22 6.52 4.84 -3.83
CA GLU A 22 6.43 4.40 -5.22
C GLU A 22 5.18 3.57 -5.45
N ILE A 23 4.87 2.67 -4.53
CA ILE A 23 3.68 1.85 -4.63
C ILE A 23 2.42 2.72 -4.60
N ALA A 24 2.40 3.73 -3.74
CA ALA A 24 1.27 4.66 -3.68
C ALA A 24 0.98 5.29 -5.03
N TYR A 25 2.02 5.78 -5.70
CA TYR A 25 1.86 6.39 -7.01
C TYR A 25 1.41 5.37 -8.05
N GLN A 26 1.98 4.17 -8.03
CA GLN A 26 1.64 3.16 -9.03
C GLN A 26 0.20 2.68 -8.93
N VAL A 27 -0.36 2.65 -7.73
CA VAL A 27 -1.75 2.20 -7.57
C VAL A 27 -2.75 3.35 -7.63
N GLY A 28 -2.29 4.58 -7.86
CA GLY A 28 -3.18 5.69 -8.17
C GLY A 28 -3.45 6.67 -7.04
N PHE A 29 -2.68 6.63 -5.96
CA PHE A 29 -2.80 7.64 -4.91
C PHE A 29 -1.98 8.88 -5.26
N SER A 30 -2.48 10.05 -4.86
CA SER A 30 -1.78 11.29 -5.14
C SER A 30 -0.63 11.57 -4.18
N ASN A 31 -0.62 10.93 -3.00
CA ASN A 31 0.49 11.07 -2.06
C ASN A 31 0.54 9.85 -1.15
N GLN A 32 1.72 9.67 -0.52
CA GLN A 32 1.95 8.52 0.34
C GLN A 32 1.12 8.55 1.62
N SER A 33 0.88 9.73 2.18
CA SER A 33 0.13 9.85 3.43
C SER A 33 -1.29 9.34 3.25
N HIS A 34 -1.93 9.68 2.13
CA HIS A 34 -3.27 9.21 1.83
C HIS A 34 -3.29 7.69 1.65
N PHE A 35 -2.31 7.18 0.92
CA PHE A 35 -2.17 5.74 0.73
C PHE A 35 -2.02 5.01 2.07
N THR A 36 -1.10 5.48 2.91
CA THR A 36 -0.84 4.85 4.21
C THR A 36 -2.10 4.85 5.08
N ALA A 37 -2.82 5.96 5.12
CA ALA A 37 -4.04 6.06 5.92
C ALA A 37 -5.10 5.08 5.42
N GLN A 38 -5.34 5.03 4.12
CA GLN A 38 -6.34 4.12 3.56
C GLN A 38 -5.93 2.67 3.71
N PHE A 39 -4.66 2.36 3.50
CA PHE A 39 -4.15 1.00 3.66
C PHE A 39 -4.39 0.52 5.10
N ARG A 40 -4.00 1.35 6.07
CA ARG A 40 -4.19 0.99 7.48
C ARG A 40 -5.66 0.81 7.82
N LYS A 41 -6.52 1.66 7.28
CA LYS A 41 -7.96 1.58 7.54
C LYS A 41 -8.57 0.29 7.00
N LEU A 42 -8.16 -0.14 5.82
CA LEU A 42 -8.76 -1.29 5.15
C LEU A 42 -8.07 -2.61 5.51
N VAL A 43 -6.78 -2.58 5.77
CA VAL A 43 -6.00 -3.79 6.05
C VAL A 43 -5.80 -3.99 7.55
N GLY A 44 -5.72 -2.91 8.32
CA GLY A 44 -5.53 -2.97 9.76
C GLY A 44 -4.10 -2.71 10.22
N VAL A 45 -3.14 -2.68 9.30
CA VAL A 45 -1.75 -2.37 9.61
C VAL A 45 -1.21 -1.44 8.52
N THR A 46 -0.10 -0.76 8.81
CA THR A 46 0.52 0.12 7.82
C THR A 46 1.19 -0.71 6.72
N PRO A 47 1.44 -0.12 5.54
CA PRO A 47 2.17 -0.82 4.49
C PRO A 47 3.53 -1.35 4.95
N LYS A 48 4.24 -0.59 5.77
CA LYS A 48 5.53 -1.02 6.29
C LYS A 48 5.37 -2.26 7.17
N GLN A 49 4.39 -2.24 8.07
CA GLN A 49 4.12 -3.38 8.94
C GLN A 49 3.70 -4.60 8.15
N PHE A 50 2.89 -4.39 7.12
CA PHE A 50 2.45 -5.47 6.26
C PHE A 50 3.65 -6.13 5.56
N ARG A 51 4.56 -5.32 5.03
CA ARG A 51 5.77 -5.84 4.37
C ARG A 51 6.64 -6.63 5.32
N GLU A 52 6.73 -6.19 6.57
CA GLU A 52 7.53 -6.89 7.57
C GLU A 52 6.94 -8.24 7.97
N GLN A 53 5.65 -8.43 7.75
CA GLN A 53 4.96 -9.67 8.10
C GLN A 53 5.01 -10.74 7.02
N VAL A 54 5.35 -10.36 5.80
CA VAL A 54 5.35 -11.32 4.68
C VAL A 54 6.75 -11.79 4.29
#